data_cd6dd3be079708ca9adf9b82a9cdea03
#
_entry.id   cd6dd3be079708ca9adf9b82a9cdea03
#
_cell.length_a   1.000
_cell.length_b   1.000
_cell.length_c   1.000
_cell.angle_alpha   90.00
_cell.angle_beta   90.00
_cell.angle_gamma   90.00
#
_symmetry.space_group_name_H-M   'P 1'
#
loop_
_entity.id
_entity.type
_entity.pdbx_description
1 polymer ?
#
loop_
_entity_poly.entity_id
_entity_poly.type
_entity_poly.pdbx_seq_one_letter_code
_entity_poly.pdbx_strand_id
1 'polypeptide(L)'
;MGLIETCEESGSRDLLPYIDALKPRMGNVALVVCLDSGAGNYDQLWLTTSLRGMVSGTLKVEILSEGVHSGDSSGLVPSSFRILRQVLDRLEDSKTGQLLPESFHCAIPAARMDQAQAAARALGDEVWKRFPWACGNDGGATLPMTSDPLEAILNRTWRPTLSVTGVDGFPELKSAGNVLRPY
;
A
#
# COMPACT_ATOMS: atom_id res chain seq x y z
N MET A 1 6.38 23.61 22.48
CA MET A 1 7.01 22.40 23.05
C MET A 1 7.22 21.44 21.89
N GLY A 2 8.38 20.80 21.79
CA GLY A 2 8.65 19.73 20.81
C GLY A 2 8.51 18.37 21.49
N LEU A 3 7.91 17.41 20.79
CA LEU A 3 7.83 16.00 21.14
C LEU A 3 8.45 15.20 20.00
N ILE A 4 9.39 14.33 20.30
CA ILE A 4 10.00 13.43 19.31
C ILE A 4 9.59 12.01 19.67
N GLU A 5 8.90 11.36 18.75
CA GLU A 5 8.50 9.97 18.85
C GLU A 5 9.38 9.10 17.95
N THR A 6 9.73 7.89 18.41
CA THR A 6 10.58 6.95 17.68
C THR A 6 9.91 5.58 17.44
N CYS A 7 8.63 5.44 17.76
CA CYS A 7 7.89 4.18 17.64
C CYS A 7 6.56 4.32 16.88
N GLU A 8 6.40 5.36 16.07
CA GLU A 8 5.18 5.60 15.31
C GLU A 8 4.88 4.43 14.36
N GLU A 9 5.86 3.97 13.60
CA GLU A 9 5.75 2.86 12.64
C GLU A 9 5.44 1.49 13.29
N SER A 10 5.58 1.40 14.61
CA SER A 10 5.17 0.23 15.40
C SER A 10 3.86 0.42 16.18
N GLY A 11 3.12 1.50 15.87
CA GLY A 11 1.80 1.78 16.40
C GLY A 11 1.74 2.66 17.64
N SER A 12 2.76 3.48 17.88
CA SER A 12 2.76 4.56 18.91
C SER A 12 2.31 4.12 20.31
N ARG A 13 2.66 2.92 20.73
CA ARG A 13 2.13 2.29 21.96
C ARG A 13 2.31 3.14 23.21
N ASP A 14 3.41 3.88 23.28
CA ASP A 14 3.81 4.65 24.43
C ASP A 14 3.44 6.15 24.35
N LEU A 15 2.98 6.61 23.18
CA LEU A 15 2.73 8.03 22.93
C LEU A 15 1.66 8.61 23.87
N LEU A 16 0.51 7.93 24.00
CA LEU A 16 -0.60 8.43 24.83
C LEU A 16 -0.22 8.56 26.30
N PRO A 17 0.42 7.56 26.95
CA PRO A 17 0.93 7.72 28.31
C PRO A 17 1.90 8.89 28.48
N TYR A 18 2.78 9.14 27.51
CA TYR A 18 3.69 10.29 27.58
C TYR A 18 2.95 11.62 27.42
N ILE A 19 1.98 11.70 26.52
CA ILE A 19 1.14 12.90 26.36
C ILE A 19 0.41 13.20 27.68
N ASP A 20 -0.19 12.18 28.31
CA ASP A 20 -0.91 12.34 29.58
C ASP A 20 0.02 12.82 30.70
N ALA A 21 1.21 12.27 30.83
CA ALA A 21 2.20 12.71 31.79
C ALA A 21 2.68 14.14 31.55
N LEU A 22 2.70 14.60 30.30
CA LEU A 22 3.19 15.92 29.91
C LEU A 22 2.10 17.00 29.87
N LYS A 23 0.81 16.65 30.00
CA LYS A 23 -0.31 17.61 29.99
C LYS A 23 -0.09 18.87 30.85
N PRO A 24 0.40 18.77 32.11
CA PRO A 24 0.62 19.95 32.92
C PRO A 24 1.66 20.94 32.33
N ARG A 25 2.56 20.45 31.48
CA ARG A 25 3.60 21.25 30.80
C ARG A 25 3.15 21.78 29.45
N MET A 26 2.13 21.21 28.84
CA MET A 26 1.63 21.60 27.52
C MET A 26 0.76 22.86 27.59
N GLY A 27 0.04 23.07 28.70
CA GLY A 27 -0.92 24.15 28.81
C GLY A 27 -2.09 24.01 27.81
N ASN A 28 -2.60 25.15 27.35
CA ASN A 28 -3.66 25.20 26.34
C ASN A 28 -3.02 25.09 24.93
N VAL A 29 -3.14 23.95 24.30
CA VAL A 29 -2.63 23.69 22.94
C VAL A 29 -3.56 24.29 21.91
N ALA A 30 -3.11 25.30 21.17
CA ALA A 30 -3.87 25.93 20.09
C ALA A 30 -3.60 25.29 18.73
N LEU A 31 -2.44 24.68 18.53
CA LEU A 31 -2.03 24.06 17.26
C LEU A 31 -1.06 22.92 17.53
N VAL A 32 -1.25 21.83 16.82
CA VAL A 32 -0.31 20.70 16.72
C VAL A 32 0.24 20.66 15.31
N VAL A 33 1.57 20.69 15.18
CA VAL A 33 2.27 20.53 13.90
C VAL A 33 2.94 19.17 13.89
N CYS A 34 2.49 18.28 12.99
CA CYS A 34 3.09 16.98 12.75
C CYS A 34 4.07 17.10 11.58
N LEU A 35 5.33 16.76 11.80
CA LEU A 35 6.38 16.81 10.79
C LEU A 35 6.69 15.38 10.27
N ASP A 36 5.64 14.65 9.90
CA ASP A 36 5.72 13.25 9.51
C ASP A 36 5.62 13.03 8.00
N SER A 37 5.03 13.95 7.27
CA SER A 37 4.87 13.87 5.82
C SER A 37 6.03 14.50 5.08
N GLY A 38 6.50 13.84 4.01
CA GLY A 38 7.48 14.42 3.10
C GLY A 38 6.91 15.60 2.31
N ALA A 39 7.75 16.60 2.03
CA ALA A 39 7.43 17.68 1.11
C ALA A 39 7.45 17.18 -0.35
N GLY A 40 6.62 17.77 -1.21
CA GLY A 40 6.66 17.51 -2.65
C GLY A 40 7.93 18.09 -3.30
N ASN A 41 8.31 19.31 -2.90
CA ASN A 41 9.54 20.00 -3.25
C ASN A 41 9.94 20.98 -2.14
N TYR A 42 11.02 21.71 -2.30
CA TYR A 42 11.49 22.71 -1.34
C TYR A 42 11.10 24.16 -1.68
N ASP A 43 10.36 24.36 -2.78
CA ASP A 43 10.03 25.72 -3.25
C ASP A 43 8.77 26.28 -2.63
N GLN A 44 7.97 25.44 -1.96
CA GLN A 44 6.69 25.83 -1.39
C GLN A 44 6.33 24.97 -0.16
N LEU A 45 5.43 25.50 0.68
CA LEU A 45 4.89 24.75 1.81
C LEU A 45 3.89 23.69 1.32
N TRP A 46 4.13 22.46 1.73
CA TRP A 46 3.21 21.33 1.49
C TRP A 46 2.47 20.97 2.77
N LEU A 47 1.16 20.88 2.68
CA LEU A 47 0.29 20.52 3.80
C LEU A 47 -0.51 19.26 3.45
N THR A 48 -0.45 18.25 4.31
CA THR A 48 -1.34 17.09 4.25
C THR A 48 -2.67 17.48 4.88
N THR A 49 -3.72 17.52 4.08
CA THR A 49 -5.05 18.00 4.51
C THR A 49 -6.04 16.87 4.76
N SER A 50 -5.72 15.64 4.36
CA SER A 50 -6.52 14.43 4.60
C SER A 50 -5.67 13.18 4.37
N LEU A 51 -6.08 12.08 4.96
CA LEU A 51 -5.46 10.77 4.82
C LEU A 51 -6.48 9.79 4.24
N ARG A 52 -5.98 8.77 3.54
CA ARG A 52 -6.79 7.61 3.15
C ARG A 52 -7.03 6.73 4.36
N GLY A 53 -8.19 6.06 4.38
CA GLY A 53 -8.43 4.96 5.28
C GLY A 53 -7.64 3.71 4.87
N MET A 54 -7.53 2.75 5.78
CA MET A 54 -6.89 1.46 5.56
C MET A 54 -7.78 0.35 6.13
N VAL A 55 -7.88 -0.74 5.38
CA VAL A 55 -8.42 -2.02 5.85
C VAL A 55 -7.38 -3.08 5.56
N SER A 56 -7.06 -3.89 6.56
CA SER A 56 -6.14 -5.01 6.42
C SER A 56 -6.80 -6.31 6.84
N GLY A 57 -6.32 -7.41 6.29
CA GLY A 57 -6.83 -8.73 6.60
C GLY A 57 -5.93 -9.83 6.02
N THR A 58 -6.26 -11.07 6.34
CA THR A 58 -5.57 -12.24 5.79
C THR A 58 -6.53 -13.00 4.88
N LEU A 59 -6.14 -13.19 3.62
CA LEU A 59 -6.82 -14.08 2.69
C LEU A 59 -6.17 -15.46 2.79
N LYS A 60 -6.91 -16.46 3.27
CA LYS A 60 -6.45 -17.85 3.36
C LYS A 60 -7.17 -18.70 2.33
N VAL A 61 -6.41 -19.49 1.57
CA VAL A 61 -6.91 -20.54 0.69
C VAL A 61 -6.36 -21.87 1.16
N GLU A 62 -7.22 -22.78 1.56
CA GLU A 62 -6.88 -24.11 2.08
C GLU A 62 -7.63 -25.15 1.29
N ILE A 63 -6.91 -26.13 0.72
CA ILE A 63 -7.47 -27.13 -0.21
C ILE A 63 -7.19 -28.57 0.23
N LEU A 64 -6.22 -28.76 1.10
CA LEU A 64 -5.82 -30.06 1.66
C LEU A 64 -5.53 -29.90 3.15
N SER A 65 -5.58 -30.96 3.92
CA SER A 65 -5.18 -30.99 5.31
C SER A 65 -3.66 -31.16 5.50
N GLU A 66 -2.99 -31.70 4.49
CA GLU A 66 -1.54 -31.92 4.48
C GLU A 66 -0.97 -31.82 3.05
N GLY A 67 0.35 -31.69 2.94
CA GLY A 67 1.02 -31.67 1.64
C GLY A 67 1.04 -33.07 1.00
N VAL A 68 0.88 -33.12 -0.33
CA VAL A 68 0.87 -34.37 -1.11
C VAL A 68 1.90 -34.32 -2.23
N HIS A 69 2.34 -35.50 -2.68
CA HIS A 69 3.29 -35.60 -3.78
C HIS A 69 2.70 -35.09 -5.10
N SER A 70 3.42 -34.21 -5.77
CA SER A 70 2.95 -33.57 -7.00
C SER A 70 2.72 -34.55 -8.15
N GLY A 71 3.49 -35.63 -8.21
CA GLY A 71 3.35 -36.68 -9.25
C GLY A 71 1.98 -37.33 -9.23
N ASP A 72 1.39 -37.49 -8.05
CA ASP A 72 0.08 -38.17 -7.90
C ASP A 72 -1.08 -37.16 -7.94
N SER A 73 -0.84 -35.92 -7.58
CA SER A 73 -1.89 -34.92 -7.33
C SER A 73 -2.03 -33.86 -8.40
N SER A 74 -1.00 -33.64 -9.21
CA SER A 74 -1.05 -32.62 -10.26
C SER A 74 -2.12 -32.96 -11.31
N GLY A 75 -3.00 -32.00 -11.58
CA GLY A 75 -4.15 -32.19 -12.47
C GLY A 75 -5.41 -32.70 -11.78
N LEU A 76 -5.29 -33.26 -10.56
CA LEU A 76 -6.44 -33.73 -9.76
C LEU A 76 -6.74 -32.70 -8.63
N VAL A 77 -5.72 -32.34 -7.86
CA VAL A 77 -5.86 -31.37 -6.78
C VAL A 77 -5.76 -29.95 -7.36
N PRO A 78 -6.72 -29.06 -7.09
CA PRO A 78 -6.63 -27.69 -7.54
C PRO A 78 -5.45 -26.96 -6.87
N SER A 79 -4.80 -26.05 -7.59
CA SER A 79 -3.73 -25.23 -7.02
C SER A 79 -4.30 -24.16 -6.09
N SER A 80 -3.87 -24.14 -4.83
CA SER A 80 -4.21 -23.08 -3.87
C SER A 80 -3.81 -21.70 -4.40
N PHE A 81 -2.63 -21.58 -5.00
CA PHE A 81 -2.16 -20.34 -5.60
C PHE A 81 -3.02 -19.87 -6.79
N ARG A 82 -3.52 -20.79 -7.62
CA ARG A 82 -4.46 -20.43 -8.69
C ARG A 82 -5.77 -19.90 -8.13
N ILE A 83 -6.30 -20.55 -7.08
CA ILE A 83 -7.53 -20.08 -6.42
C ILE A 83 -7.32 -18.72 -5.77
N LEU A 84 -6.19 -18.53 -5.10
CA LEU A 84 -5.81 -17.23 -4.53
C LEU A 84 -5.86 -16.11 -5.59
N ARG A 85 -5.21 -16.33 -6.75
CA ARG A 85 -5.22 -15.37 -7.86
C ARG A 85 -6.65 -15.09 -8.35
N GLN A 86 -7.48 -16.13 -8.52
CA GLN A 86 -8.87 -15.97 -8.94
C GLN A 86 -9.71 -15.15 -7.94
N VAL A 87 -9.41 -15.25 -6.66
CA VAL A 87 -10.09 -14.43 -5.63
C VAL A 87 -9.60 -12.99 -5.71
N LEU A 88 -8.30 -12.78 -5.87
CA LEU A 88 -7.72 -11.43 -6.05
C LEU A 88 -8.24 -10.77 -7.32
N ASP A 89 -8.38 -11.50 -8.43
CA ASP A 89 -8.93 -10.98 -9.69
C ASP A 89 -10.39 -10.49 -9.60
N ARG A 90 -11.10 -10.79 -8.51
CA ARG A 90 -12.43 -10.21 -8.23
C ARG A 90 -12.33 -8.84 -7.56
N LEU A 91 -11.20 -8.53 -6.98
CA LEU A 91 -10.94 -7.26 -6.28
C LEU A 91 -10.18 -6.29 -7.17
N GLU A 92 -9.23 -6.77 -7.94
CA GLU A 92 -8.31 -5.97 -8.71
C GLU A 92 -8.21 -6.49 -10.15
N ASP A 93 -8.21 -5.58 -11.10
CA ASP A 93 -7.84 -5.91 -12.47
C ASP A 93 -6.33 -6.15 -12.55
N SER A 94 -5.94 -7.39 -12.81
CA SER A 94 -4.53 -7.81 -12.82
C SER A 94 -3.65 -7.16 -13.90
N LYS A 95 -4.26 -6.45 -14.86
CA LYS A 95 -3.52 -5.74 -15.92
C LYS A 95 -3.29 -4.28 -15.58
N THR A 96 -4.28 -3.65 -14.94
CA THR A 96 -4.26 -2.22 -14.66
C THR A 96 -3.98 -1.88 -13.19
N GLY A 97 -4.16 -2.85 -12.27
CA GLY A 97 -4.08 -2.64 -10.83
C GLY A 97 -5.25 -1.82 -10.26
N GLN A 98 -6.33 -1.63 -11.01
CA GLN A 98 -7.50 -0.92 -10.54
C GLN A 98 -8.41 -1.83 -9.72
N LEU A 99 -8.92 -1.33 -8.59
CA LEU A 99 -9.91 -2.04 -7.80
C LEU A 99 -11.26 -2.05 -8.52
N LEU A 100 -11.86 -3.23 -8.65
CA LEU A 100 -13.09 -3.45 -9.42
C LEU A 100 -14.38 -3.10 -8.67
N PRO A 101 -14.54 -3.43 -7.35
CA PRO A 101 -15.82 -3.20 -6.69
C PRO A 101 -16.12 -1.70 -6.54
N GLU A 102 -17.25 -1.26 -7.07
CA GLU A 102 -17.71 0.15 -6.98
C GLU A 102 -17.80 0.66 -5.54
N SER A 103 -18.13 -0.22 -4.58
CA SER A 103 -18.24 0.12 -3.17
C SER A 103 -16.92 0.60 -2.54
N PHE A 104 -15.80 0.35 -3.18
CA PHE A 104 -14.48 0.84 -2.72
C PHE A 104 -14.14 2.24 -3.26
N HIS A 105 -14.88 2.70 -4.25
CA HIS A 105 -14.67 4.00 -4.87
C HIS A 105 -15.53 5.06 -4.22
N CYS A 106 -15.02 6.28 -4.16
CA CYS A 106 -15.77 7.44 -3.72
C CYS A 106 -15.67 8.57 -4.75
N ALA A 107 -16.69 9.42 -4.78
CA ALA A 107 -16.64 10.64 -5.58
C ALA A 107 -15.59 11.59 -5.02
N ILE A 108 -14.69 12.07 -5.86
CA ILE A 108 -13.66 13.03 -5.47
C ILE A 108 -14.28 14.43 -5.51
N PRO A 109 -14.31 15.17 -4.39
CA PRO A 109 -14.85 16.53 -4.38
C PRO A 109 -14.10 17.46 -5.34
N ALA A 110 -14.80 18.39 -6.00
CA ALA A 110 -14.20 19.29 -6.98
C ALA A 110 -12.99 20.06 -6.44
N ALA A 111 -13.08 20.60 -5.22
CA ALA A 111 -11.96 21.29 -4.58
C ALA A 111 -10.71 20.39 -4.38
N ARG A 112 -10.90 19.08 -4.21
CA ARG A 112 -9.79 18.11 -4.09
C ARG A 112 -9.22 17.77 -5.45
N MET A 113 -10.04 17.74 -6.48
CA MET A 113 -9.59 17.61 -7.86
C MET A 113 -8.71 18.79 -8.25
N ASP A 114 -9.13 20.02 -7.94
CA ASP A 114 -8.34 21.23 -8.18
C ASP A 114 -6.98 21.20 -7.47
N GLN A 115 -6.96 20.75 -6.22
CA GLN A 115 -5.73 20.55 -5.46
C GLN A 115 -4.81 19.50 -6.09
N ALA A 116 -5.37 18.37 -6.53
CA ALA A 116 -4.60 17.33 -7.22
C ALA A 116 -4.00 17.84 -8.52
N GLN A 117 -4.74 18.63 -9.30
CA GLN A 117 -4.24 19.27 -10.51
C GLN A 117 -3.11 20.27 -10.22
N ALA A 118 -3.25 21.07 -9.17
CA ALA A 118 -2.20 22.01 -8.76
C ALA A 118 -0.91 21.25 -8.34
N ALA A 119 -1.05 20.19 -7.56
CA ALA A 119 0.06 19.33 -7.16
C ALA A 119 0.70 18.62 -8.37
N ALA A 120 -0.10 18.13 -9.32
CA ALA A 120 0.40 17.52 -10.55
C ALA A 120 1.24 18.49 -11.38
N ARG A 121 0.79 19.73 -11.53
CA ARG A 121 1.55 20.78 -12.22
C ARG A 121 2.87 21.12 -11.51
N ALA A 122 2.87 21.12 -10.19
CA ALA A 122 4.06 21.44 -9.40
C ALA A 122 5.11 20.33 -9.39
N LEU A 123 4.68 19.06 -9.38
CA LEU A 123 5.55 17.90 -9.25
C LEU A 123 5.93 17.27 -10.59
N GLY A 124 5.06 17.35 -11.59
CA GLY A 124 5.28 16.68 -12.87
C GLY A 124 5.56 15.18 -12.66
N ASP A 125 6.58 14.68 -13.32
CA ASP A 125 7.00 13.28 -13.28
C ASP A 125 7.83 12.90 -12.03
N GLU A 126 8.21 13.86 -11.18
CA GLU A 126 8.81 13.59 -9.87
C GLU A 126 7.89 12.79 -8.96
N VAL A 127 6.59 12.74 -9.24
CA VAL A 127 5.61 11.89 -8.53
C VAL A 127 6.05 10.43 -8.50
N TRP A 128 6.68 9.92 -9.57
CA TRP A 128 7.16 8.53 -9.66
C TRP A 128 8.67 8.39 -9.82
N LYS A 129 9.38 9.37 -10.39
CA LYS A 129 10.85 9.28 -10.62
C LYS A 129 11.65 9.07 -9.35
N ARG A 130 11.14 9.52 -8.21
CA ARG A 130 11.78 9.37 -6.91
C ARG A 130 11.87 7.92 -6.40
N PHE A 131 11.15 6.97 -7.01
CA PHE A 131 11.18 5.58 -6.59
C PHE A 131 12.34 4.82 -7.25
N PRO A 132 12.98 3.89 -6.52
CA PRO A 132 14.10 3.10 -7.04
C PRO A 132 13.59 1.96 -7.95
N TRP A 133 13.19 2.32 -9.15
CA TRP A 133 12.66 1.37 -10.13
C TRP A 133 13.68 0.30 -10.49
N ALA A 134 13.24 -0.98 -10.52
CA ALA A 134 14.08 -2.07 -10.96
C ALA A 134 14.34 -1.96 -12.47
N CYS A 135 15.58 -2.23 -12.87
CA CYS A 135 15.95 -2.36 -14.27
C CYS A 135 16.06 -3.84 -14.65
N GLY A 136 15.51 -4.22 -15.80
CA GLY A 136 15.70 -5.54 -16.38
C GLY A 136 17.12 -5.76 -16.91
N ASN A 137 17.49 -7.01 -17.19
CA ASN A 137 18.79 -7.38 -17.73
C ASN A 137 19.04 -6.81 -19.14
N ASP A 138 17.98 -6.43 -19.84
CA ASP A 138 17.98 -5.78 -21.15
C ASP A 138 18.07 -4.25 -21.08
N GLY A 139 18.20 -3.69 -19.87
CA GLY A 139 18.24 -2.25 -19.62
C GLY A 139 16.86 -1.57 -19.60
N GLY A 140 15.78 -2.32 -19.75
CA GLY A 140 14.41 -1.81 -19.56
C GLY A 140 14.10 -1.61 -18.07
N ALA A 141 13.54 -0.46 -17.69
CA ALA A 141 13.07 -0.20 -16.33
C ALA A 141 11.59 -0.58 -16.17
N THR A 142 11.23 -0.97 -14.94
CA THR A 142 9.81 -1.05 -14.56
C THR A 142 9.19 0.33 -14.70
N LEU A 143 7.99 0.37 -15.24
CA LEU A 143 7.25 1.61 -15.46
C LEU A 143 6.19 1.83 -14.37
N PRO A 144 5.83 3.09 -14.06
CA PRO A 144 4.71 3.38 -13.19
C PRO A 144 3.39 2.91 -13.84
N MET A 145 2.35 2.69 -13.03
CA MET A 145 1.01 2.31 -13.51
C MET A 145 0.39 3.35 -14.46
N THR A 146 0.83 4.60 -14.36
CA THR A 146 0.42 5.70 -15.25
C THR A 146 1.57 6.70 -15.40
N SER A 147 1.68 7.30 -16.57
CA SER A 147 2.60 8.41 -16.86
C SER A 147 1.92 9.79 -16.78
N ASP A 148 0.66 9.85 -16.35
CA ASP A 148 -0.06 11.09 -16.09
C ASP A 148 0.12 11.48 -14.61
N PRO A 149 0.72 12.65 -14.30
CA PRO A 149 0.94 13.10 -12.93
C PRO A 149 -0.35 13.28 -12.12
N LEU A 150 -1.43 13.73 -12.73
CA LEU A 150 -2.73 13.87 -12.08
C LEU A 150 -3.29 12.51 -11.68
N GLU A 151 -3.31 11.57 -12.62
CA GLU A 151 -3.77 10.20 -12.38
C GLU A 151 -2.92 9.52 -11.29
N ALA A 152 -1.59 9.70 -11.32
CA ALA A 152 -0.69 9.16 -10.32
C ALA A 152 -0.99 9.72 -8.90
N ILE A 153 -1.25 11.02 -8.79
CA ILE A 153 -1.63 11.66 -7.53
C ILE A 153 -2.98 11.14 -7.04
N LEU A 154 -3.98 11.04 -7.92
CA LEU A 154 -5.30 10.53 -7.56
C LEU A 154 -5.25 9.07 -7.13
N ASN A 155 -4.48 8.23 -7.82
CA ASN A 155 -4.26 6.84 -7.43
C ASN A 155 -3.62 6.72 -6.05
N ARG A 156 -2.69 7.62 -5.71
CA ARG A 156 -2.00 7.62 -4.43
C ARG A 156 -2.84 8.18 -3.28
N THR A 157 -3.77 9.09 -3.56
CA THR A 157 -4.43 9.90 -2.50
C THR A 157 -5.93 9.64 -2.35
N TRP A 158 -6.64 9.24 -3.40
CA TRP A 158 -8.10 9.13 -3.40
C TRP A 158 -8.62 7.77 -3.84
N ARG A 159 -8.03 7.18 -4.87
CA ARG A 159 -8.52 5.90 -5.39
C ARG A 159 -8.09 4.75 -4.49
N PRO A 160 -8.91 3.71 -4.36
CA PRO A 160 -8.55 2.53 -3.60
C PRO A 160 -7.40 1.78 -4.29
N THR A 161 -6.52 1.18 -3.50
CA THR A 161 -5.41 0.35 -3.97
C THR A 161 -5.30 -0.89 -3.12
N LEU A 162 -4.85 -1.99 -3.72
CA LEU A 162 -4.55 -3.24 -3.02
C LEU A 162 -3.03 -3.41 -2.92
N SER A 163 -2.55 -3.79 -1.75
CA SER A 163 -1.15 -4.14 -1.53
C SER A 163 -1.05 -5.45 -0.76
N VAL A 164 -0.33 -6.42 -1.30
CA VAL A 164 0.01 -7.65 -0.60
C VAL A 164 1.32 -7.42 0.12
N THR A 165 1.29 -7.41 1.45
CA THR A 165 2.44 -7.07 2.31
C THR A 165 3.12 -8.27 2.94
N GLY A 166 2.53 -9.46 2.82
CA GLY A 166 3.11 -10.70 3.32
C GLY A 166 2.44 -11.92 2.71
N VAL A 167 3.15 -13.03 2.68
CA VAL A 167 2.66 -14.31 2.16
C VAL A 167 3.21 -15.45 3.03
N ASP A 168 2.32 -16.34 3.45
CA ASP A 168 2.65 -17.59 4.12
C ASP A 168 2.36 -18.80 3.21
N GLY A 169 2.87 -19.97 3.56
CA GLY A 169 2.64 -21.22 2.83
C GLY A 169 3.60 -21.49 1.68
N PHE A 170 4.41 -20.51 1.28
CA PHE A 170 5.47 -20.69 0.29
C PHE A 170 6.80 -20.99 0.99
N PRO A 171 7.40 -22.16 0.75
CA PRO A 171 8.74 -22.43 1.25
C PRO A 171 9.76 -21.54 0.55
N GLU A 172 10.89 -21.28 1.23
CA GLU A 172 12.03 -20.67 0.55
C GLU A 172 12.45 -21.50 -0.66
N LEU A 173 13.00 -20.87 -1.68
CA LEU A 173 13.39 -21.54 -2.93
C LEU A 173 14.32 -22.75 -2.69
N LYS A 174 15.26 -22.64 -1.75
CA LYS A 174 16.16 -23.75 -1.34
C LYS A 174 15.42 -24.95 -0.72
N SER A 175 14.20 -24.75 -0.20
CA SER A 175 13.34 -25.76 0.40
C SER A 175 12.18 -26.14 -0.49
N ALA A 176 12.15 -25.67 -1.73
CA ALA A 176 11.16 -26.07 -2.72
C ALA A 176 11.39 -27.53 -3.14
N GLY A 177 10.31 -28.24 -3.41
CA GLY A 177 10.35 -29.65 -3.82
C GLY A 177 9.08 -30.05 -4.56
N ASN A 178 8.87 -31.34 -4.68
CA ASN A 178 7.77 -31.95 -5.43
C ASN A 178 6.49 -32.13 -4.60
N VAL A 179 6.24 -31.28 -3.63
CA VAL A 179 5.06 -31.32 -2.77
C VAL A 179 4.08 -30.21 -3.14
N LEU A 180 2.83 -30.60 -3.43
CA LEU A 180 1.71 -29.67 -3.49
C LEU A 180 1.35 -29.26 -2.06
N ARG A 181 1.39 -27.95 -1.80
CA ARG A 181 1.09 -27.42 -0.47
C ARG A 181 -0.41 -27.38 -0.22
N PRO A 182 -0.87 -27.58 1.01
CA PRO A 182 -2.29 -27.56 1.36
C PRO A 182 -2.88 -26.14 1.31
N TYR A 183 -2.06 -25.12 1.48
CA TYR A 183 -2.42 -23.71 1.50
C TYR A 183 -1.33 -22.84 0.87
#